data_1c7f3c88d009ef3f9027bc095cd47e99
#
_entry.id   1c7f3c88d009ef3f9027bc095cd47e99
#
_cell.length_a   1.000
_cell.length_b   1.000
_cell.length_c   1.000
_cell.angle_alpha   90.00
_cell.angle_beta   90.00
_cell.angle_gamma   90.00
#
_symmetry.space_group_name_H-M   'P 1'
#
loop_
_entity.id
_entity.type
_entity.pdbx_description
1 polymer ?
#
loop_
_entity_poly.entity_id
_entity_poly.type
_entity_poly.pdbx_seq_one_letter_code
_entity_poly.pdbx_strand_id
1 'polypeptide(L)'
;MVGAPLLVIAFSWGDVNAEIWLHLAQTQLFRLLGNTFVLVLGVAVLVLLIGVPLAWFTATCDFPGRRVFDVVLMLPLAVPAYVMAFVMVGLLDYAGPVQGALRDWFGPQLSFSFRGTFPVVLVMSLVLYPYVYMLARSAFLSQGREPLEAARVLGYGPLQGFLRVALPMARPAIIAGLSLALMETLADFGAVAVFNYDTFTTAIYKAWYGFFDLQTAAQLASLLLVIVLSGLYLERSGRGSARYFQNGRRRNSSARIALSGSRAWLVSAWCGLVFLVAFVIPVGHLLLWIIQGAWRGLDERYLGLVGHTLTLAAIAAVVTVIAAFLLALYRRTYKGALSGGIVRLATVGYALPGSVLAVGIMLSFNWLDAWAAQLQTALGLSVQPIFVGGVLALLLAYTTRFLAAAFGPVETSLDRIKPSIPEAAAILGARPPEIVRRIYLPMLAPGLLTAALLVFVDVMKEMPATLLMRPFGWDTLAVRIYEMTSEGLWQQAALPGLSIVLVGLVPVVILVRRSAR
;
A
#
# COMPACT_ATOMS: atom_id res chain seq x y z
N MET A 1 -0.92 16.10 -14.60
CA MET A 1 -1.13 14.65 -14.41
C MET A 1 -2.07 14.37 -13.23
N VAL A 2 -1.69 14.62 -11.95
CA VAL A 2 -2.54 14.32 -10.79
C VAL A 2 -3.79 15.20 -10.72
N GLY A 3 -3.68 16.49 -11.05
CA GLY A 3 -4.80 17.44 -10.92
C GLY A 3 -5.95 17.21 -11.90
N ALA A 4 -5.66 16.83 -13.14
CA ALA A 4 -6.69 16.65 -14.16
C ALA A 4 -7.70 15.53 -13.80
N PRO A 5 -7.27 14.31 -13.43
CA PRO A 5 -8.20 13.27 -12.98
C PRO A 5 -9.06 13.68 -11.79
N LEU A 6 -8.47 14.41 -10.82
CA LEU A 6 -9.21 14.87 -9.64
C LEU A 6 -10.27 15.93 -9.99
N LEU A 7 -9.93 16.86 -10.89
CA LEU A 7 -10.89 17.85 -11.37
C LEU A 7 -12.03 17.20 -12.13
N VAL A 8 -11.73 16.28 -13.04
CA VAL A 8 -12.76 15.58 -13.83
C VAL A 8 -13.71 14.79 -12.92
N ILE A 9 -13.17 14.11 -11.89
CA ILE A 9 -13.99 13.43 -10.87
C ILE A 9 -14.86 14.43 -10.10
N ALA A 10 -14.31 15.59 -9.72
CA ALA A 10 -15.09 16.60 -9.01
C ALA A 10 -16.23 17.19 -9.87
N PHE A 11 -15.98 17.36 -11.18
CA PHE A 11 -16.99 17.85 -12.13
C PHE A 11 -17.97 16.77 -12.63
N SER A 12 -17.79 15.50 -12.25
CA SER A 12 -18.68 14.40 -12.66
C SER A 12 -20.15 14.56 -12.22
N TRP A 13 -20.43 15.46 -11.28
CA TRP A 13 -21.77 15.78 -10.81
C TRP A 13 -22.57 16.71 -11.73
N GLY A 14 -21.97 17.18 -12.83
CA GLY A 14 -22.66 18.02 -13.83
C GLY A 14 -23.69 17.26 -14.64
N ASP A 15 -23.56 15.94 -14.75
CA ASP A 15 -24.50 15.05 -15.44
C ASP A 15 -24.79 13.85 -14.53
N VAL A 16 -25.98 13.79 -13.96
CA VAL A 16 -26.39 12.79 -12.98
C VAL A 16 -27.50 11.93 -13.57
N ASN A 17 -27.26 10.63 -13.67
CA ASN A 17 -28.30 9.66 -13.95
C ASN A 17 -29.19 9.49 -12.70
N ALA A 18 -30.30 10.24 -12.67
CA ALA A 18 -31.17 10.30 -11.50
C ALA A 18 -31.77 8.95 -11.12
N GLU A 19 -32.04 8.07 -12.10
CA GLU A 19 -32.61 6.74 -11.85
C GLU A 19 -31.60 5.83 -11.14
N ILE A 20 -30.34 5.75 -11.64
CA ILE A 20 -29.28 4.98 -11.02
C ILE A 20 -28.97 5.53 -9.61
N TRP A 21 -28.90 6.86 -9.46
CA TRP A 21 -28.60 7.47 -8.17
C TRP A 21 -29.72 7.27 -7.14
N LEU A 22 -30.97 7.36 -7.54
CA LEU A 22 -32.09 7.09 -6.65
C LEU A 22 -32.03 5.65 -6.15
N HIS A 23 -31.78 4.70 -7.06
CA HIS A 23 -31.61 3.29 -6.72
C HIS A 23 -30.44 3.07 -5.77
N LEU A 24 -29.28 3.62 -6.07
CA LEU A 24 -28.07 3.50 -5.22
C LEU A 24 -28.31 4.12 -3.84
N ALA A 25 -28.92 5.31 -3.77
CA ALA A 25 -29.16 5.99 -2.50
C ALA A 25 -30.14 5.21 -1.60
N GLN A 26 -31.19 4.63 -2.17
CA GLN A 26 -32.17 3.87 -1.42
C GLN A 26 -31.71 2.48 -0.99
N THR A 27 -30.83 1.82 -1.78
CA THR A 27 -30.51 0.40 -1.59
C THR A 27 -29.10 0.13 -1.08
N GLN A 28 -28.11 0.92 -1.51
CA GLN A 28 -26.69 0.55 -1.31
C GLN A 28 -25.85 1.60 -0.59
N LEU A 29 -26.10 2.89 -0.77
CA LEU A 29 -25.19 3.95 -0.31
C LEU A 29 -24.94 3.91 1.20
N PHE A 30 -25.97 3.75 2.01
CA PHE A 30 -25.83 3.64 3.46
C PHE A 30 -25.06 2.38 3.87
N ARG A 31 -25.24 1.26 3.16
CA ARG A 31 -24.49 0.03 3.39
C ARG A 31 -23.02 0.20 3.03
N LEU A 32 -22.72 0.85 1.91
CA LEU A 32 -21.32 1.15 1.50
C LEU A 32 -20.61 2.04 2.53
N LEU A 33 -21.28 3.11 2.99
CA LEU A 33 -20.76 3.99 4.03
C LEU A 33 -20.53 3.23 5.34
N GLY A 34 -21.52 2.47 5.79
CA GLY A 34 -21.42 1.67 7.01
C GLY A 34 -20.32 0.63 6.95
N ASN A 35 -20.27 -0.15 5.87
CA ASN A 35 -19.24 -1.17 5.67
C ASN A 35 -17.83 -0.56 5.61
N THR A 36 -17.66 0.54 4.87
CA THR A 36 -16.36 1.22 4.77
C THR A 36 -15.93 1.77 6.13
N PHE A 37 -16.85 2.38 6.89
CA PHE A 37 -16.56 2.90 8.22
C PHE A 37 -16.18 1.78 9.21
N VAL A 38 -16.96 0.69 9.24
CA VAL A 38 -16.71 -0.47 10.12
C VAL A 38 -15.39 -1.15 9.76
N LEU A 39 -15.08 -1.28 8.46
CA LEU A 39 -13.81 -1.83 8.00
C LEU A 39 -12.63 -0.97 8.47
N VAL A 40 -12.68 0.34 8.23
CA VAL A 40 -11.62 1.29 8.62
C VAL A 40 -11.41 1.30 10.13
N LEU A 41 -12.50 1.36 10.91
CA LEU A 41 -12.42 1.37 12.36
C LEU A 41 -11.90 0.03 12.91
N GLY A 42 -12.41 -1.09 12.39
CA GLY A 42 -11.99 -2.42 12.80
C GLY A 42 -10.51 -2.67 12.51
N VAL A 43 -10.04 -2.32 11.31
CA VAL A 43 -8.62 -2.40 10.94
C VAL A 43 -7.78 -1.46 11.81
N ALA A 44 -8.24 -0.21 12.05
CA ALA A 44 -7.52 0.73 12.93
C ALA A 44 -7.26 0.12 14.31
N VAL A 45 -8.30 -0.44 14.92
CA VAL A 45 -8.20 -1.04 16.26
C VAL A 45 -7.25 -2.24 16.27
N LEU A 46 -7.44 -3.20 15.35
CA LEU A 46 -6.62 -4.41 15.33
C LEU A 46 -5.17 -4.15 14.96
N VAL A 47 -4.90 -3.25 14.01
CA VAL A 47 -3.52 -2.89 13.62
C VAL A 47 -2.78 -2.23 14.77
N LEU A 48 -3.45 -1.40 15.59
CA LEU A 48 -2.88 -0.82 16.79
C LEU A 48 -2.66 -1.88 17.87
N LEU A 49 -3.63 -2.75 18.12
CA LEU A 49 -3.54 -3.82 19.12
C LEU A 49 -2.44 -4.84 18.80
N ILE A 50 -2.15 -5.08 17.54
CA ILE A 50 -1.08 -5.98 17.10
C ILE A 50 0.25 -5.22 16.99
N GLY A 51 0.28 -4.13 16.24
CA GLY A 51 1.51 -3.44 15.84
C GLY A 51 2.22 -2.72 16.98
N VAL A 52 1.48 -2.03 17.87
CA VAL A 52 2.09 -1.25 18.95
C VAL A 52 2.76 -2.15 20.00
N PRO A 53 2.11 -3.22 20.53
CA PRO A 53 2.77 -4.13 21.47
C PRO A 53 3.98 -4.84 20.85
N LEU A 54 3.89 -5.33 19.60
CA LEU A 54 5.02 -5.93 18.91
C LEU A 54 6.19 -4.97 18.78
N ALA A 55 5.91 -3.71 18.41
CA ALA A 55 6.91 -2.65 18.31
C ALA A 55 7.59 -2.35 19.65
N TRP A 56 6.79 -2.29 20.72
CA TRP A 56 7.29 -2.07 22.06
C TRP A 56 8.20 -3.21 22.53
N PHE A 57 7.75 -4.45 22.45
CA PHE A 57 8.53 -5.60 22.91
C PHE A 57 9.83 -5.75 22.13
N THR A 58 9.81 -5.64 20.81
CA THR A 58 11.02 -5.81 19.99
C THR A 58 12.01 -4.65 20.12
N ALA A 59 11.53 -3.42 20.38
CA ALA A 59 12.38 -2.25 20.59
C ALA A 59 13.04 -2.22 21.97
N THR A 60 12.27 -2.48 23.04
CA THR A 60 12.65 -2.17 24.42
C THR A 60 12.99 -3.38 25.27
N CYS A 61 12.47 -4.57 24.94
CA CYS A 61 12.66 -5.79 25.71
C CYS A 61 13.69 -6.73 25.07
N ASP A 62 14.34 -7.54 25.91
CA ASP A 62 15.16 -8.67 25.47
C ASP A 62 14.48 -9.97 25.87
N PHE A 63 14.25 -10.85 24.88
CA PHE A 63 13.55 -12.12 25.02
C PHE A 63 14.02 -13.13 23.96
N PRO A 64 13.79 -14.43 24.14
CA PRO A 64 14.22 -15.45 23.18
C PRO A 64 13.71 -15.20 21.76
N GLY A 65 14.59 -15.28 20.77
CA GLY A 65 14.24 -15.07 19.36
C GLY A 65 14.02 -13.62 18.91
N ARG A 66 14.17 -12.61 19.80
CA ARG A 66 13.94 -11.21 19.50
C ARG A 66 14.59 -10.74 18.19
N ARG A 67 15.86 -11.12 17.95
CA ARG A 67 16.60 -10.71 16.73
C ARG A 67 15.95 -11.25 15.45
N VAL A 68 15.36 -12.42 15.52
CA VAL A 68 14.62 -13.04 14.41
C VAL A 68 13.30 -12.30 14.23
N PHE A 69 12.54 -12.11 15.33
CA PHE A 69 11.25 -11.41 15.29
C PHE A 69 11.38 -9.96 14.81
N ASP A 70 12.49 -9.29 15.07
CA ASP A 70 12.80 -7.95 14.55
C ASP A 70 12.68 -7.86 13.01
N VAL A 71 12.96 -8.96 12.33
CA VAL A 71 12.96 -9.07 10.87
C VAL A 71 11.66 -9.68 10.37
N VAL A 72 11.29 -10.85 10.91
CA VAL A 72 10.21 -11.65 10.33
C VAL A 72 8.82 -11.03 10.51
N LEU A 73 8.63 -10.19 11.52
CA LEU A 73 7.38 -9.45 11.73
C LEU A 73 7.11 -8.37 10.66
N MET A 74 8.07 -8.05 9.81
CA MET A 74 7.88 -7.16 8.65
C MET A 74 7.50 -7.92 7.37
N LEU A 75 7.73 -9.25 7.33
CA LEU A 75 7.51 -10.06 6.11
C LEU A 75 6.06 -10.07 5.60
N PRO A 76 5.01 -10.00 6.45
CA PRO A 76 3.64 -9.95 5.95
C PRO A 76 3.35 -8.79 4.98
N LEU A 77 4.13 -7.70 5.02
CA LEU A 77 4.03 -6.59 4.07
C LEU A 77 4.34 -7.02 2.61
N ALA A 78 5.06 -8.12 2.43
CA ALA A 78 5.32 -8.69 1.11
C ALA A 78 4.11 -9.40 0.51
N VAL A 79 3.14 -9.80 1.34
CA VAL A 79 1.94 -10.52 0.92
C VAL A 79 0.84 -9.49 0.60
N PRO A 80 0.38 -9.38 -0.66
CA PRO A 80 -0.77 -8.52 -0.97
C PRO A 80 -2.03 -8.94 -0.20
N ALA A 81 -2.87 -7.98 0.17
CA ALA A 81 -4.08 -8.24 0.95
C ALA A 81 -5.03 -9.24 0.26
N TYR A 82 -5.17 -9.14 -1.06
CA TYR A 82 -6.00 -10.07 -1.83
C TYR A 82 -5.42 -11.50 -1.89
N VAL A 83 -4.07 -11.65 -1.86
CA VAL A 83 -3.43 -12.96 -1.77
C VAL A 83 -3.72 -13.59 -0.41
N MET A 84 -3.54 -12.82 0.65
CA MET A 84 -3.89 -13.26 2.00
C MET A 84 -5.37 -13.65 2.10
N ALA A 85 -6.26 -12.84 1.50
CA ALA A 85 -7.70 -13.06 1.51
C ALA A 85 -8.08 -14.38 0.87
N PHE A 86 -7.65 -14.65 -0.37
CA PHE A 86 -8.05 -15.89 -1.04
C PHE A 86 -7.45 -17.13 -0.40
N VAL A 87 -6.24 -17.04 0.13
CA VAL A 87 -5.63 -18.15 0.87
C VAL A 87 -6.40 -18.46 2.15
N MET A 88 -6.77 -17.43 2.91
CA MET A 88 -7.54 -17.61 4.13
C MET A 88 -8.96 -18.12 3.85
N VAL A 89 -9.60 -17.64 2.79
CA VAL A 89 -10.90 -18.18 2.35
C VAL A 89 -10.75 -19.64 1.93
N GLY A 90 -9.81 -19.98 1.07
CA GLY A 90 -9.59 -21.36 0.64
C GLY A 90 -9.25 -22.32 1.77
N LEU A 91 -8.63 -21.80 2.84
CA LEU A 91 -8.25 -22.59 4.03
C LEU A 91 -9.41 -22.75 5.03
N LEU A 92 -10.19 -21.69 5.24
CA LEU A 92 -11.18 -21.56 6.31
C LEU A 92 -12.63 -21.54 5.82
N ASP A 93 -12.91 -21.58 4.52
CA ASP A 93 -14.28 -21.69 4.00
C ASP A 93 -14.84 -23.10 4.24
N TYR A 94 -16.13 -23.27 4.08
CA TYR A 94 -16.84 -24.53 4.36
C TYR A 94 -16.20 -25.76 3.69
N ALA A 95 -15.79 -25.64 2.42
CA ALA A 95 -15.09 -26.68 1.67
C ALA A 95 -13.58 -26.74 1.98
N GLY A 96 -13.07 -25.86 2.83
CA GLY A 96 -11.65 -25.77 3.16
C GLY A 96 -11.16 -26.88 4.09
N PRO A 97 -9.85 -27.16 4.10
CA PRO A 97 -9.27 -28.27 4.87
C PRO A 97 -9.48 -28.12 6.37
N VAL A 98 -9.49 -26.89 6.91
CA VAL A 98 -9.66 -26.65 8.36
C VAL A 98 -11.07 -27.02 8.81
N GLN A 99 -12.10 -26.52 8.11
CA GLN A 99 -13.48 -26.89 8.46
C GLN A 99 -13.78 -28.35 8.15
N GLY A 100 -13.14 -28.94 7.11
CA GLY A 100 -13.20 -30.37 6.85
C GLY A 100 -12.73 -31.17 8.06
N ALA A 101 -11.50 -30.91 8.53
CA ALA A 101 -10.94 -31.58 9.69
C ALA A 101 -11.76 -31.36 10.98
N LEU A 102 -12.28 -30.14 11.19
CA LEU A 102 -13.14 -29.85 12.36
C LEU A 102 -14.44 -30.67 12.30
N ARG A 103 -15.07 -30.80 11.16
CA ARG A 103 -16.28 -31.64 11.01
C ARG A 103 -15.99 -33.12 11.20
N ASP A 104 -14.83 -33.58 10.73
CA ASP A 104 -14.41 -34.98 10.93
C ASP A 104 -14.19 -35.31 12.41
N TRP A 105 -13.66 -34.36 13.21
CA TRP A 105 -13.39 -34.59 14.63
C TRP A 105 -14.58 -34.30 15.54
N PHE A 106 -15.36 -33.25 15.27
CA PHE A 106 -16.39 -32.73 16.14
C PHE A 106 -17.81 -32.91 15.60
N GLY A 107 -17.95 -33.47 14.39
CA GLY A 107 -19.24 -33.73 13.73
C GLY A 107 -19.69 -32.62 12.76
N PRO A 108 -20.66 -32.94 11.87
CA PRO A 108 -21.06 -32.09 10.75
C PRO A 108 -21.77 -30.80 11.16
N GLN A 109 -22.16 -30.67 12.42
CA GLN A 109 -22.83 -29.46 12.94
C GLN A 109 -21.85 -28.31 13.21
N LEU A 110 -20.55 -28.60 13.33
CA LEU A 110 -19.54 -27.57 13.56
C LEU A 110 -19.12 -26.94 12.24
N SER A 111 -19.83 -25.91 11.82
CA SER A 111 -19.49 -25.10 10.66
C SER A 111 -19.66 -23.63 10.99
N PHE A 112 -18.79 -22.77 10.45
CA PHE A 112 -18.86 -21.33 10.59
C PHE A 112 -18.63 -20.66 9.22
N SER A 113 -19.25 -19.49 9.01
CA SER A 113 -18.99 -18.72 7.80
C SER A 113 -17.73 -17.87 7.99
N PHE A 114 -16.71 -18.11 7.15
CA PHE A 114 -15.52 -17.27 7.08
C PHE A 114 -15.68 -16.19 6.02
N ARG A 115 -16.86 -15.53 6.01
CA ARG A 115 -17.19 -14.39 5.15
C ARG A 115 -17.85 -13.30 5.98
N GLY A 116 -17.73 -12.04 5.53
CA GLY A 116 -18.30 -10.90 6.21
C GLY A 116 -17.27 -9.99 6.87
N THR A 117 -17.70 -9.17 7.81
CA THR A 117 -16.91 -8.06 8.38
C THR A 117 -15.69 -8.53 9.17
N PHE A 118 -15.84 -9.52 10.08
CA PHE A 118 -14.74 -9.94 10.95
C PHE A 118 -13.56 -10.55 10.17
N PRO A 119 -13.75 -11.51 9.25
CA PRO A 119 -12.66 -12.06 8.45
C PRO A 119 -11.93 -11.03 7.59
N VAL A 120 -12.63 -10.11 6.95
CA VAL A 120 -11.97 -9.07 6.13
C VAL A 120 -11.16 -8.12 6.98
N VAL A 121 -11.67 -7.69 8.15
CA VAL A 121 -10.95 -6.85 9.10
C VAL A 121 -9.71 -7.57 9.64
N LEU A 122 -9.81 -8.86 9.97
CA LEU A 122 -8.71 -9.66 10.46
C LEU A 122 -7.60 -9.80 9.41
N VAL A 123 -7.96 -10.19 8.18
CA VAL A 123 -7.00 -10.39 7.08
C VAL A 123 -6.30 -9.07 6.73
N MET A 124 -7.04 -7.98 6.58
CA MET A 124 -6.45 -6.66 6.32
C MET A 124 -5.50 -6.25 7.44
N SER A 125 -5.87 -6.50 8.69
CA SER A 125 -5.03 -6.14 9.85
C SER A 125 -3.74 -6.96 9.92
N LEU A 126 -3.78 -8.26 9.57
CA LEU A 126 -2.60 -9.14 9.53
C LEU A 126 -1.60 -8.74 8.43
N VAL A 127 -2.06 -8.12 7.35
CA VAL A 127 -1.19 -7.61 6.28
C VAL A 127 -0.67 -6.22 6.60
N LEU A 128 -1.48 -5.37 7.24
CA LEU A 128 -1.19 -3.93 7.38
C LEU A 128 -0.57 -3.53 8.72
N TYR A 129 -0.58 -4.41 9.77
CA TYR A 129 0.06 -4.08 11.04
C TYR A 129 1.56 -3.71 10.92
N PRO A 130 2.33 -4.22 9.95
CA PRO A 130 3.74 -3.86 9.85
C PRO A 130 3.98 -2.36 9.60
N TYR A 131 3.03 -1.62 9.03
CA TYR A 131 3.14 -0.16 8.90
C TYR A 131 3.23 0.53 10.28
N VAL A 132 2.33 0.16 11.20
CA VAL A 132 2.37 0.68 12.57
C VAL A 132 3.58 0.13 13.31
N TYR A 133 3.86 -1.17 13.18
CA TYR A 133 4.99 -1.83 13.81
C TYR A 133 6.32 -1.12 13.50
N MET A 134 6.62 -0.88 12.23
CA MET A 134 7.88 -0.29 11.79
C MET A 134 8.08 1.13 12.33
N LEU A 135 7.06 1.98 12.20
CA LEU A 135 7.16 3.39 12.61
C LEU A 135 7.14 3.55 14.13
N ALA A 136 6.29 2.80 14.83
CA ALA A 136 6.27 2.79 16.30
C ALA A 136 7.58 2.24 16.87
N ARG A 137 8.12 1.14 16.29
CA ARG A 137 9.40 0.56 16.68
C ARG A 137 10.55 1.55 16.53
N SER A 138 10.63 2.25 15.40
CA SER A 138 11.63 3.29 15.17
C SER A 138 11.53 4.40 16.20
N ALA A 139 10.31 4.83 16.56
CA ALA A 139 10.08 5.84 17.58
C ALA A 139 10.51 5.35 18.97
N PHE A 140 10.15 4.13 19.37
CA PHE A 140 10.58 3.57 20.66
C PHE A 140 12.10 3.39 20.74
N LEU A 141 12.76 3.01 19.67
CA LEU A 141 14.22 2.93 19.62
C LEU A 141 14.90 4.30 19.73
N SER A 142 14.29 5.36 19.16
CA SER A 142 14.83 6.72 19.20
C SER A 142 14.64 7.43 20.52
N GLN A 143 13.64 7.04 21.34
CA GLN A 143 13.37 7.65 22.65
C GLN A 143 14.47 7.34 23.68
N GLY A 144 15.20 6.24 23.53
CA GLY A 144 16.15 5.80 24.54
C GLY A 144 15.49 5.34 25.84
N ARG A 145 16.29 5.23 26.92
CA ARG A 145 15.82 4.80 28.24
C ARG A 145 15.56 5.94 29.19
N GLU A 146 16.17 7.08 28.98
CA GLU A 146 16.14 8.21 29.89
C GLU A 146 14.72 8.59 30.35
N PRO A 147 13.70 8.67 29.46
CA PRO A 147 12.33 8.97 29.87
C PRO A 147 11.69 7.90 30.75
N LEU A 148 12.01 6.62 30.50
CA LEU A 148 11.47 5.51 31.30
C LEU A 148 12.17 5.39 32.66
N GLU A 149 13.46 5.70 32.73
CA GLU A 149 14.20 5.75 33.99
C GLU A 149 13.72 6.92 34.86
N ALA A 150 13.50 8.09 34.26
CA ALA A 150 12.88 9.21 34.96
C ALA A 150 11.47 8.87 35.49
N ALA A 151 10.66 8.16 34.70
CA ALA A 151 9.35 7.68 35.13
C ALA A 151 9.44 6.72 36.34
N ARG A 152 10.44 5.84 36.36
CA ARG A 152 10.68 4.92 37.48
C ARG A 152 11.09 5.66 38.76
N VAL A 153 11.95 6.67 38.62
CA VAL A 153 12.32 7.53 39.76
C VAL A 153 11.12 8.25 40.37
N LEU A 154 10.14 8.63 39.51
CA LEU A 154 8.85 9.21 39.93
C LEU A 154 7.84 8.15 40.44
N GLY A 155 8.24 6.89 40.61
CA GLY A 155 7.41 5.82 41.17
C GLY A 155 6.47 5.14 40.16
N TYR A 156 6.58 5.40 38.87
CA TYR A 156 5.75 4.74 37.88
C TYR A 156 6.20 3.28 37.65
N GLY A 157 5.26 2.35 37.72
CA GLY A 157 5.48 0.96 37.32
C GLY A 157 5.68 0.81 35.82
N PRO A 158 6.13 -0.38 35.33
CA PRO A 158 6.45 -0.60 33.92
C PRO A 158 5.30 -0.28 32.97
N LEU A 159 4.07 -0.68 33.28
CA LEU A 159 2.88 -0.40 32.46
C LEU A 159 2.52 1.09 32.45
N GLN A 160 2.65 1.75 33.61
CA GLN A 160 2.40 3.21 33.68
C GLN A 160 3.45 3.98 32.91
N GLY A 161 4.73 3.58 32.98
CA GLY A 161 5.81 4.16 32.17
C GLY A 161 5.55 4.00 30.68
N PHE A 162 5.06 2.84 30.25
CA PHE A 162 4.64 2.63 28.86
C PHE A 162 3.48 3.56 28.48
N LEU A 163 2.35 3.50 29.21
CA LEU A 163 1.12 4.20 28.84
C LEU A 163 1.22 5.73 28.99
N ARG A 164 1.95 6.23 30.01
CA ARG A 164 2.01 7.67 30.32
C ARG A 164 3.22 8.39 29.73
N VAL A 165 4.27 7.65 29.36
CA VAL A 165 5.51 8.27 28.86
C VAL A 165 5.84 7.77 27.44
N ALA A 166 6.12 6.49 27.26
CA ALA A 166 6.61 5.98 25.98
C ALA A 166 5.57 6.09 24.86
N LEU A 167 4.34 5.68 25.13
CA LEU A 167 3.25 5.69 24.15
C LEU A 167 2.88 7.10 23.68
N PRO A 168 2.70 8.12 24.56
CA PRO A 168 2.49 9.51 24.14
C PRO A 168 3.63 10.08 23.31
N MET A 169 4.88 9.76 23.66
CA MET A 169 6.05 10.20 22.88
C MET A 169 6.12 9.54 21.49
N ALA A 170 5.67 8.29 21.35
CA ALA A 170 5.59 7.58 20.08
C ALA A 170 4.35 7.94 19.25
N ARG A 171 3.37 8.66 19.82
CA ARG A 171 2.08 8.97 19.19
C ARG A 171 2.19 9.49 17.76
N PRO A 172 3.07 10.44 17.40
CA PRO A 172 3.16 10.93 16.01
C PRO A 172 3.56 9.85 15.01
N ALA A 173 4.47 8.94 15.40
CA ALA A 173 4.90 7.83 14.55
C ALA A 173 3.83 6.74 14.43
N ILE A 174 3.11 6.46 15.52
CA ILE A 174 1.98 5.53 15.53
C ILE A 174 0.86 6.04 14.63
N ILE A 175 0.49 7.33 14.73
CA ILE A 175 -0.52 7.96 13.86
C ILE A 175 -0.07 7.88 12.40
N ALA A 176 1.20 8.13 12.10
CA ALA A 176 1.71 8.01 10.74
C ALA A 176 1.58 6.58 10.19
N GLY A 177 1.93 5.56 10.99
CA GLY A 177 1.78 4.16 10.59
C GLY A 177 0.32 3.75 10.43
N LEU A 178 -0.53 4.20 11.33
CA LEU A 178 -1.97 3.99 11.25
C LEU A 178 -2.56 4.61 9.97
N SER A 179 -2.19 5.84 9.65
CA SER A 179 -2.66 6.51 8.43
C SER A 179 -2.28 5.75 7.17
N LEU A 180 -1.05 5.24 7.09
CA LEU A 180 -0.64 4.40 5.95
C LEU A 180 -1.50 3.13 5.86
N ALA A 181 -1.72 2.44 6.98
CA ALA A 181 -2.57 1.25 7.00
C ALA A 181 -4.01 1.56 6.59
N LEU A 182 -4.59 2.69 7.05
CA LEU A 182 -5.95 3.07 6.70
C LEU A 182 -6.09 3.55 5.25
N MET A 183 -5.08 4.21 4.69
CA MET A 183 -5.05 4.55 3.26
C MET A 183 -5.05 3.29 2.39
N GLU A 184 -4.23 2.29 2.74
CA GLU A 184 -4.22 1.00 2.04
C GLU A 184 -5.56 0.28 2.21
N THR A 185 -6.20 0.36 3.40
CA THR A 185 -7.54 -0.20 3.64
C THR A 185 -8.61 0.44 2.75
N LEU A 186 -8.61 1.77 2.64
CA LEU A 186 -9.56 2.51 1.79
C LEU A 186 -9.29 2.31 0.30
N ALA A 187 -8.05 2.01 -0.07
CA ALA A 187 -7.65 1.74 -1.45
C ALA A 187 -7.85 0.28 -1.87
N ASP A 188 -8.05 -0.63 -0.92
CA ASP A 188 -8.18 -2.05 -1.22
C ASP A 188 -9.47 -2.34 -1.99
N PHE A 189 -9.32 -3.11 -3.03
CA PHE A 189 -10.42 -3.69 -3.82
C PHE A 189 -10.37 -5.22 -3.72
N GLY A 190 -9.17 -5.79 -3.77
CA GLY A 190 -8.99 -7.21 -3.96
C GLY A 190 -9.42 -8.06 -2.78
N ALA A 191 -9.00 -7.72 -1.58
CA ALA A 191 -9.38 -8.46 -0.39
C ALA A 191 -10.89 -8.33 -0.13
N VAL A 192 -11.45 -7.12 -0.22
CA VAL A 192 -12.89 -6.92 -0.02
C VAL A 192 -13.74 -7.64 -1.07
N ALA A 193 -13.27 -7.72 -2.34
CA ALA A 193 -13.93 -8.48 -3.39
C ALA A 193 -13.93 -9.99 -3.13
N VAL A 194 -12.80 -10.55 -2.69
CA VAL A 194 -12.68 -11.99 -2.32
C VAL A 194 -13.66 -12.37 -1.20
N PHE A 195 -13.83 -11.48 -0.21
CA PHE A 195 -14.79 -11.69 0.88
C PHE A 195 -16.23 -11.34 0.51
N ASN A 196 -16.48 -10.87 -0.71
CA ASN A 196 -17.78 -10.33 -1.14
C ASN A 196 -18.30 -9.24 -0.17
N TYR A 197 -17.40 -8.37 0.27
CA TYR A 197 -17.66 -7.30 1.21
C TYR A 197 -17.78 -5.96 0.46
N ASP A 198 -18.98 -5.43 0.34
CA ASP A 198 -19.25 -4.23 -0.44
C ASP A 198 -18.67 -2.97 0.23
N THR A 199 -17.74 -2.31 -0.47
CA THR A 199 -17.15 -1.01 -0.15
C THR A 199 -17.24 -0.08 -1.35
N PHE A 200 -16.82 1.17 -1.21
CA PHE A 200 -16.80 2.10 -2.35
C PHE A 200 -15.95 1.60 -3.51
N THR A 201 -14.82 0.93 -3.26
CA THR A 201 -13.95 0.41 -4.32
C THR A 201 -14.63 -0.67 -5.15
N THR A 202 -15.38 -1.58 -4.51
CA THR A 202 -16.18 -2.58 -5.22
C THR A 202 -17.40 -1.97 -5.92
N ALA A 203 -18.00 -0.94 -5.34
CA ALA A 203 -19.12 -0.23 -5.96
C ALA A 203 -18.69 0.53 -7.23
N ILE A 204 -17.53 1.18 -7.22
CA ILE A 204 -16.94 1.84 -8.40
C ILE A 204 -16.73 0.82 -9.52
N TYR A 205 -16.19 -0.35 -9.21
CA TYR A 205 -16.00 -1.41 -10.18
C TYR A 205 -17.34 -1.92 -10.74
N LYS A 206 -18.33 -2.17 -9.88
CA LYS A 206 -19.67 -2.62 -10.29
C LYS A 206 -20.39 -1.57 -11.15
N ALA A 207 -20.25 -0.27 -10.83
CA ALA A 207 -20.82 0.80 -11.63
C ALA A 207 -20.25 0.81 -13.06
N TRP A 208 -18.94 0.64 -13.20
CA TRP A 208 -18.29 0.61 -14.50
C TRP A 208 -18.61 -0.69 -15.28
N TYR A 209 -18.35 -1.87 -14.72
CA TYR A 209 -18.50 -3.14 -15.45
C TYR A 209 -19.90 -3.75 -15.38
N GLY A 210 -20.69 -3.44 -14.36
CA GLY A 210 -22.04 -3.98 -14.19
C GLY A 210 -23.11 -3.10 -14.81
N PHE A 211 -23.00 -1.77 -14.66
CA PHE A 211 -23.97 -0.82 -15.21
C PHE A 211 -23.46 -0.13 -16.49
N PHE A 212 -22.19 -0.33 -16.87
CA PHE A 212 -21.53 0.32 -17.99
C PHE A 212 -21.61 1.86 -17.92
N ASP A 213 -21.67 2.41 -16.69
CA ASP A 213 -21.79 3.83 -16.41
C ASP A 213 -20.54 4.36 -15.71
N LEU A 214 -19.63 4.94 -16.52
CA LEU A 214 -18.40 5.53 -16.04
C LEU A 214 -18.66 6.81 -15.23
N GLN A 215 -19.76 7.52 -15.52
CA GLN A 215 -20.15 8.73 -14.82
C GLN A 215 -20.56 8.44 -13.37
N THR A 216 -21.42 7.44 -13.15
CA THR A 216 -21.77 6.97 -11.81
C THR A 216 -20.55 6.43 -11.06
N ALA A 217 -19.65 5.71 -11.75
CA ALA A 217 -18.40 5.27 -11.14
C ALA A 217 -17.52 6.46 -10.66
N ALA A 218 -17.48 7.57 -11.43
CA ALA A 218 -16.74 8.77 -11.04
C ALA A 218 -17.39 9.50 -9.86
N GLN A 219 -18.70 9.54 -9.79
CA GLN A 219 -19.44 10.13 -8.67
C GLN A 219 -19.21 9.33 -7.37
N LEU A 220 -19.22 8.00 -7.43
CA LEU A 220 -18.84 7.14 -6.30
C LEU A 220 -17.37 7.34 -5.93
N ALA A 221 -16.48 7.48 -6.92
CA ALA A 221 -15.07 7.78 -6.71
C ALA A 221 -14.86 9.14 -6.02
N SER A 222 -15.69 10.15 -6.32
CA SER A 222 -15.63 11.45 -5.66
C SER A 222 -16.00 11.36 -4.17
N LEU A 223 -16.99 10.55 -3.81
CA LEU A 223 -17.36 10.30 -2.41
C LEU A 223 -16.23 9.61 -1.66
N LEU A 224 -15.62 8.58 -2.25
CA LEU A 224 -14.46 7.93 -1.66
C LEU A 224 -13.29 8.90 -1.51
N LEU A 225 -13.05 9.77 -2.48
CA LEU A 225 -12.04 10.82 -2.43
C LEU A 225 -12.26 11.76 -1.24
N VAL A 226 -13.49 12.19 -0.97
CA VAL A 226 -13.83 13.03 0.19
C VAL A 226 -13.51 12.30 1.50
N ILE A 227 -13.83 11.01 1.60
CA ILE A 227 -13.50 10.20 2.78
C ILE A 227 -11.99 10.13 2.99
N VAL A 228 -11.21 9.84 1.94
CA VAL A 228 -9.74 9.78 1.98
C VAL A 228 -9.13 11.12 2.37
N LEU A 229 -9.57 12.22 1.75
CA LEU A 229 -9.06 13.57 2.07
C LEU A 229 -9.41 13.99 3.49
N SER A 230 -10.59 13.62 3.98
CA SER A 230 -11.00 13.84 5.38
C SER A 230 -10.08 13.07 6.34
N GLY A 231 -9.76 11.81 6.03
CA GLY A 231 -8.79 11.00 6.78
C GLY A 231 -7.40 11.63 6.83
N LEU A 232 -6.90 12.13 5.70
CA LEU A 232 -5.63 12.85 5.60
C LEU A 232 -5.62 14.15 6.43
N TYR A 233 -6.73 14.88 6.42
CA TYR A 233 -6.87 16.09 7.23
C TYR A 233 -6.83 15.77 8.72
N LEU A 234 -7.57 14.76 9.17
CA LEU A 234 -7.58 14.30 10.56
C LEU A 234 -6.19 13.81 11.00
N GLU A 235 -5.48 13.10 10.15
CA GLU A 235 -4.11 12.66 10.39
C GLU A 235 -3.16 13.84 10.63
N ARG A 236 -3.18 14.85 9.75
CA ARG A 236 -2.36 16.05 9.90
C ARG A 236 -2.66 16.79 11.19
N SER A 237 -3.94 16.92 11.54
CA SER A 237 -4.39 17.54 12.79
C SER A 237 -3.94 16.73 14.01
N GLY A 238 -3.95 15.40 13.92
CA GLY A 238 -3.57 14.50 15.01
C GLY A 238 -2.06 14.43 15.29
N ARG A 239 -1.21 14.71 14.28
CA ARG A 239 0.25 14.73 14.45
C ARG A 239 0.72 15.88 15.36
N GLY A 240 -0.03 16.99 15.47
CA GLY A 240 0.34 18.15 16.24
C GLY A 240 1.61 18.85 15.75
N SER A 241 1.93 20.03 16.32
CA SER A 241 3.16 20.77 16.01
C SER A 241 4.39 20.32 16.83
N ALA A 242 4.31 19.20 17.52
CA ALA A 242 5.38 18.71 18.38
C ALA A 242 6.63 18.33 17.56
N ARG A 243 7.53 19.27 17.40
CA ARG A 243 8.88 19.04 16.90
C ARG A 243 9.69 18.38 18.02
N TYR A 244 9.79 17.05 17.99
CA TYR A 244 10.75 16.37 18.84
C TYR A 244 12.15 16.57 18.26
N PHE A 245 12.96 17.41 18.92
CA PHE A 245 14.36 17.56 18.60
C PHE A 245 15.06 16.25 18.95
N GLN A 246 15.50 15.52 17.94
CA GLN A 246 16.45 14.43 18.11
C GLN A 246 17.80 15.07 18.46
N ASN A 247 18.13 15.10 19.74
CA ASN A 247 19.52 15.36 20.14
C ASN A 247 20.34 14.20 19.61
N GLY A 248 21.15 14.47 18.57
CA GLY A 248 22.01 13.51 17.87
C GLY A 248 23.14 12.93 18.75
N ARG A 249 22.83 12.49 19.96
CA ARG A 249 23.77 11.76 20.80
C ARG A 249 23.82 10.30 20.38
N ARG A 250 25.02 9.85 20.09
CA ARG A 250 25.44 8.49 19.77
C ARG A 250 24.56 7.44 20.47
N ARG A 251 24.07 6.48 19.69
CA ARG A 251 23.56 5.17 20.10
C ARG A 251 24.53 4.48 21.09
N ASN A 252 24.51 4.90 22.34
CA ASN A 252 24.97 4.01 23.38
C ASN A 252 23.95 2.86 23.40
N SER A 253 24.42 1.63 23.24
CA SER A 253 23.63 0.42 23.32
C SER A 253 23.00 0.35 24.72
N SER A 254 21.90 1.04 24.89
CA SER A 254 21.14 1.05 26.15
C SER A 254 20.66 -0.38 26.36
N ALA A 255 21.12 -1.00 27.45
CA ALA A 255 20.76 -2.35 27.81
C ALA A 255 19.23 -2.48 27.84
N ARG A 256 18.64 -3.41 27.09
CA ARG A 256 17.20 -3.65 27.01
C ARG A 256 16.65 -4.17 28.34
N ILE A 257 15.34 -4.10 28.53
CA ILE A 257 14.67 -4.68 29.68
C ILE A 257 14.73 -6.18 29.52
N ALA A 258 15.56 -6.88 30.30
CA ALA A 258 15.64 -8.33 30.27
C ALA A 258 14.33 -8.91 30.81
N LEU A 259 13.59 -9.64 29.99
CA LEU A 259 12.45 -10.44 30.42
C LEU A 259 12.95 -11.83 30.81
N SER A 260 12.46 -12.35 31.94
CA SER A 260 12.86 -13.67 32.45
C SER A 260 11.65 -14.58 32.66
N GLY A 261 11.89 -15.88 32.62
CA GLY A 261 10.89 -16.89 32.91
C GLY A 261 9.71 -16.91 31.94
N SER A 262 8.52 -17.13 32.43
CA SER A 262 7.29 -17.27 31.64
C SER A 262 6.94 -16.03 30.82
N ARG A 263 7.26 -14.85 31.33
CA ARG A 263 6.98 -13.58 30.60
C ARG A 263 7.77 -13.46 29.30
N ALA A 264 9.03 -13.89 29.29
CA ALA A 264 9.86 -13.90 28.09
C ALA A 264 9.29 -14.83 27.01
N TRP A 265 8.88 -16.04 27.44
CA TRP A 265 8.28 -17.02 26.55
C TRP A 265 6.88 -16.62 26.04
N LEU A 266 6.05 -15.97 26.86
CA LEU A 266 4.76 -15.43 26.42
C LEU A 266 4.93 -14.37 25.32
N VAL A 267 5.90 -13.47 25.45
CA VAL A 267 6.20 -12.48 24.41
C VAL A 267 6.70 -13.16 23.14
N SER A 268 7.60 -14.14 23.27
CA SER A 268 8.08 -14.92 22.11
C SER A 268 6.94 -15.68 21.42
N ALA A 269 6.06 -16.30 22.20
CA ALA A 269 4.89 -17.01 21.68
C ALA A 269 3.91 -16.07 20.96
N TRP A 270 3.66 -14.88 21.50
CA TRP A 270 2.83 -13.87 20.86
C TRP A 270 3.43 -13.40 19.51
N CYS A 271 4.73 -13.05 19.48
CA CYS A 271 5.43 -12.70 18.24
C CYS A 271 5.39 -13.85 17.23
N GLY A 272 5.61 -15.09 17.71
CA GLY A 272 5.55 -16.30 16.90
C GLY A 272 4.17 -16.58 16.33
N LEU A 273 3.12 -16.40 17.13
CA LEU A 273 1.73 -16.59 16.71
C LEU A 273 1.35 -15.58 15.60
N VAL A 274 1.65 -14.31 15.81
CA VAL A 274 1.36 -13.28 14.80
C VAL A 274 2.11 -13.59 13.51
N PHE A 275 3.39 -13.93 13.57
CA PHE A 275 4.18 -14.29 12.40
C PHE A 275 3.65 -15.56 11.70
N LEU A 276 3.28 -16.56 12.48
CA LEU A 276 2.72 -17.83 11.98
C LEU A 276 1.43 -17.57 11.17
N VAL A 277 0.50 -16.82 11.75
CA VAL A 277 -0.80 -16.58 11.11
C VAL A 277 -0.69 -15.58 9.95
N ALA A 278 0.14 -14.54 10.08
CA ALA A 278 0.24 -13.48 9.09
C ALA A 278 1.14 -13.83 7.89
N PHE A 279 2.05 -14.81 8.04
CA PHE A 279 3.02 -15.11 6.98
C PHE A 279 3.22 -16.62 6.73
N VAL A 280 3.53 -17.38 7.77
CA VAL A 280 3.93 -18.80 7.59
C VAL A 280 2.78 -19.64 7.05
N ILE A 281 1.59 -19.52 7.66
CA ILE A 281 0.40 -20.27 7.21
C ILE A 281 0.03 -19.89 5.78
N PRO A 282 -0.16 -18.61 5.40
CA PRO A 282 -0.53 -18.26 4.03
C PRO A 282 0.49 -18.71 3.00
N VAL A 283 1.77 -18.43 3.22
CA VAL A 283 2.83 -18.80 2.27
C VAL A 283 3.01 -20.33 2.21
N GLY A 284 2.96 -20.99 3.36
CA GLY A 284 3.00 -22.45 3.43
C GLY A 284 1.84 -23.10 2.69
N HIS A 285 0.64 -22.53 2.78
CA HIS A 285 -0.53 -23.05 2.08
C HIS A 285 -0.45 -22.84 0.56
N LEU A 286 0.07 -21.69 0.10
CA LEU A 286 0.39 -21.48 -1.31
C LEU A 286 1.36 -22.53 -1.83
N LEU A 287 2.43 -22.83 -1.09
CA LEU A 287 3.39 -23.87 -1.44
C LEU A 287 2.75 -25.26 -1.50
N LEU A 288 1.90 -25.58 -0.53
CA LEU A 288 1.16 -26.85 -0.51
C LEU A 288 0.27 -27.01 -1.77
N TRP A 289 -0.47 -25.99 -2.15
CA TRP A 289 -1.30 -26.01 -3.35
C TRP A 289 -0.47 -26.18 -4.63
N ILE A 290 0.72 -25.56 -4.68
CA ILE A 290 1.62 -25.74 -5.83
C ILE A 290 2.08 -27.19 -5.91
N ILE A 291 2.52 -27.78 -4.80
CA ILE A 291 2.96 -29.18 -4.73
C ILE A 291 1.79 -30.13 -5.10
N GLN A 292 0.56 -29.82 -4.69
CA GLN A 292 -0.64 -30.62 -4.98
C GLN A 292 -1.11 -30.56 -6.43
N GLY A 293 -0.50 -29.73 -7.28
CA GLY A 293 -0.80 -29.72 -8.72
C GLY A 293 -0.93 -28.34 -9.36
N ALA A 294 -0.92 -27.23 -8.61
CA ALA A 294 -1.00 -25.90 -9.21
C ALA A 294 0.23 -25.56 -10.10
N TRP A 295 1.35 -26.29 -9.97
CA TRP A 295 2.51 -26.18 -10.86
C TRP A 295 2.20 -26.51 -12.32
N ARG A 296 1.13 -27.28 -12.61
CA ARG A 296 0.67 -27.58 -13.98
C ARG A 296 0.18 -26.33 -14.72
N GLY A 297 -0.07 -25.24 -14.02
CA GLY A 297 -0.37 -23.93 -14.62
C GLY A 297 0.86 -23.19 -15.16
N LEU A 298 2.07 -23.77 -15.08
CA LEU A 298 3.29 -23.28 -15.74
C LEU A 298 3.24 -23.59 -17.24
N ASP A 299 2.48 -22.81 -17.97
CA ASP A 299 2.32 -22.88 -19.42
C ASP A 299 2.84 -21.60 -20.10
N GLU A 300 2.80 -21.56 -21.43
CA GLU A 300 3.20 -20.39 -22.21
C GLU A 300 2.36 -19.14 -21.87
N ARG A 301 1.08 -19.33 -21.56
CA ARG A 301 0.19 -18.25 -21.13
C ARG A 301 0.66 -17.64 -19.82
N TYR A 302 1.06 -18.47 -18.86
CA TYR A 302 1.60 -17.99 -17.59
C TYR A 302 2.89 -17.19 -17.79
N LEU A 303 3.80 -17.65 -18.64
CA LEU A 303 5.03 -16.91 -18.97
C LEU A 303 4.71 -15.57 -19.63
N GLY A 304 3.68 -15.50 -20.46
CA GLY A 304 3.16 -14.25 -21.01
C GLY A 304 2.68 -13.29 -19.92
N LEU A 305 1.91 -13.76 -18.93
CA LEU A 305 1.45 -12.94 -17.78
C LEU A 305 2.63 -12.40 -16.95
N VAL A 306 3.62 -13.24 -16.69
CA VAL A 306 4.86 -12.82 -16.01
C VAL A 306 5.57 -11.75 -16.82
N GLY A 307 5.72 -11.96 -18.14
CA GLY A 307 6.35 -11.01 -19.07
C GLY A 307 5.64 -9.65 -19.08
N HIS A 308 4.32 -9.62 -19.18
CA HIS A 308 3.52 -8.37 -19.13
C HIS A 308 3.66 -7.67 -17.78
N THR A 309 3.58 -8.42 -16.68
CA THR A 309 3.72 -7.87 -15.33
C THR A 309 5.10 -7.22 -15.13
N LEU A 310 6.17 -7.92 -15.51
CA LEU A 310 7.55 -7.41 -15.38
C LEU A 310 7.79 -6.20 -16.28
N THR A 311 7.31 -6.24 -17.52
CA THR A 311 7.48 -5.16 -18.50
C THR A 311 6.76 -3.89 -18.05
N LEU A 312 5.48 -3.99 -17.65
CA LEU A 312 4.71 -2.86 -17.13
C LEU A 312 5.37 -2.28 -15.87
N ALA A 313 5.78 -3.13 -14.94
CA ALA A 313 6.43 -2.69 -13.71
C ALA A 313 7.77 -2.01 -13.99
N ALA A 314 8.58 -2.54 -14.91
CA ALA A 314 9.87 -1.94 -15.28
C ALA A 314 9.69 -0.57 -15.96
N ILE A 315 8.80 -0.46 -16.94
CA ILE A 315 8.54 0.81 -17.63
C ILE A 315 7.96 1.82 -16.66
N ALA A 316 6.97 1.44 -15.84
CA ALA A 316 6.37 2.31 -14.85
C ALA A 316 7.40 2.79 -13.82
N ALA A 317 8.30 1.91 -13.35
CA ALA A 317 9.37 2.28 -12.42
C ALA A 317 10.32 3.32 -13.03
N VAL A 318 10.76 3.12 -14.27
CA VAL A 318 11.64 4.07 -14.97
C VAL A 318 10.96 5.43 -15.16
N VAL A 319 9.74 5.45 -15.69
CA VAL A 319 8.99 6.69 -15.93
C VAL A 319 8.72 7.44 -14.63
N THR A 320 8.29 6.73 -13.59
CA THR A 320 7.98 7.32 -12.27
C THR A 320 9.24 7.86 -11.59
N VAL A 321 10.37 7.17 -11.67
CA VAL A 321 11.65 7.63 -11.10
C VAL A 321 12.17 8.86 -11.83
N ILE A 322 12.06 8.91 -13.16
CA ILE A 322 12.39 10.12 -13.94
C ILE A 322 11.51 11.29 -13.50
N ALA A 323 10.20 11.09 -13.40
CA ALA A 323 9.28 12.13 -12.93
C ALA A 323 9.59 12.60 -11.50
N ALA A 324 9.88 11.68 -10.59
CA ALA A 324 10.27 11.98 -9.22
C ALA A 324 11.60 12.75 -9.13
N PHE A 325 12.58 12.37 -9.95
CA PHE A 325 13.86 13.04 -10.03
C PHE A 325 13.72 14.49 -10.55
N LEU A 326 12.95 14.69 -11.61
CA LEU A 326 12.68 16.04 -12.16
C LEU A 326 11.93 16.91 -11.14
N LEU A 327 10.95 16.33 -10.43
CA LEU A 327 10.20 17.03 -9.39
C LEU A 327 11.08 17.41 -8.20
N ALA A 328 12.00 16.54 -7.78
CA ALA A 328 12.96 16.81 -6.70
C ALA A 328 13.96 17.90 -7.10
N LEU A 329 14.48 17.86 -8.33
CA LEU A 329 15.33 18.94 -8.86
C LEU A 329 14.58 20.27 -8.93
N TYR A 330 13.34 20.28 -9.41
CA TYR A 330 12.50 21.47 -9.44
C TYR A 330 12.33 22.07 -8.04
N ARG A 331 11.98 21.27 -7.05
CA ARG A 331 11.85 21.71 -5.66
C ARG A 331 13.15 22.26 -5.08
N ARG A 332 14.29 21.65 -5.43
CA ARG A 332 15.62 22.12 -4.99
C ARG A 332 15.98 23.48 -5.57
N THR A 333 15.63 23.70 -6.84
CA THR A 333 15.96 24.92 -7.57
C THR A 333 15.04 26.07 -7.20
N TYR A 334 13.74 25.82 -7.10
CA TYR A 334 12.72 26.83 -6.84
C TYR A 334 12.16 26.68 -5.41
N LYS A 335 12.68 27.51 -4.50
CA LYS A 335 12.24 27.54 -3.09
C LYS A 335 11.11 28.56 -2.94
N GLY A 336 9.85 28.10 -2.90
CA GLY A 336 8.69 28.99 -2.72
C GLY A 336 7.41 28.22 -2.39
N ALA A 337 6.35 28.94 -2.01
CA ALA A 337 5.05 28.37 -1.70
C ALA A 337 4.45 27.60 -2.89
N LEU A 338 4.64 28.10 -4.11
CA LEU A 338 4.16 27.48 -5.34
C LEU A 338 4.84 26.11 -5.59
N SER A 339 6.16 26.05 -5.45
CA SER A 339 6.89 24.78 -5.64
C SER A 339 6.49 23.76 -4.57
N GLY A 340 6.31 24.18 -3.33
CA GLY A 340 5.78 23.35 -2.26
C GLY A 340 4.36 22.84 -2.56
N GLY A 341 3.51 23.70 -3.13
CA GLY A 341 2.15 23.33 -3.56
C GLY A 341 2.14 22.28 -4.68
N ILE A 342 2.97 22.48 -5.71
CA ILE A 342 3.11 21.54 -6.84
C ILE A 342 3.57 20.16 -6.35
N VAL A 343 4.59 20.12 -5.47
CA VAL A 343 5.08 18.84 -4.91
C VAL A 343 4.00 18.17 -4.07
N ARG A 344 3.28 18.91 -3.24
CA ARG A 344 2.17 18.36 -2.44
C ARG A 344 1.09 17.77 -3.33
N LEU A 345 0.68 18.51 -4.37
CA LEU A 345 -0.32 18.01 -5.33
C LEU A 345 0.17 16.75 -6.05
N ALA A 346 1.42 16.75 -6.52
CA ALA A 346 2.00 15.64 -7.23
C ALA A 346 2.13 14.37 -6.36
N THR A 347 2.36 14.54 -5.06
CA THR A 347 2.52 13.40 -4.13
C THR A 347 1.22 12.92 -3.48
N VAL A 348 0.10 13.64 -3.65
CA VAL A 348 -1.23 13.19 -3.16
C VAL A 348 -1.68 11.91 -3.86
N GLY A 349 -1.22 11.63 -5.09
CA GLY A 349 -1.62 10.47 -5.87
C GLY A 349 -1.49 9.12 -5.14
N TYR A 350 -0.51 8.97 -4.26
CA TYR A 350 -0.31 7.74 -3.46
C TYR A 350 -1.44 7.48 -2.45
N ALA A 351 -2.04 8.54 -1.93
CA ALA A 351 -3.16 8.43 -1.00
C ALA A 351 -4.49 8.08 -1.69
N LEU A 352 -4.53 8.18 -3.03
CA LEU A 352 -5.74 7.94 -3.80
C LEU A 352 -5.88 6.45 -4.11
N PRO A 353 -7.06 5.86 -3.90
CA PRO A 353 -7.34 4.50 -4.35
C PRO A 353 -7.09 4.35 -5.86
N GLY A 354 -6.52 3.20 -6.27
CA GLY A 354 -6.24 2.91 -7.68
C GLY A 354 -7.49 2.96 -8.56
N SER A 355 -8.64 2.55 -8.05
CA SER A 355 -9.93 2.65 -8.73
C SER A 355 -10.37 4.11 -8.98
N VAL A 356 -10.15 5.00 -8.00
CA VAL A 356 -10.46 6.43 -8.14
C VAL A 356 -9.61 7.06 -9.23
N LEU A 357 -8.30 6.81 -9.19
CA LEU A 357 -7.38 7.31 -10.23
C LEU A 357 -7.69 6.75 -11.61
N ALA A 358 -8.00 5.46 -11.70
CA ALA A 358 -8.34 4.81 -12.97
C ALA A 358 -9.56 5.48 -13.63
N VAL A 359 -10.65 5.66 -12.88
CA VAL A 359 -11.87 6.30 -13.39
C VAL A 359 -11.60 7.74 -13.80
N GLY A 360 -10.87 8.50 -12.99
CA GLY A 360 -10.52 9.89 -13.33
C GLY A 360 -9.66 10.02 -14.59
N ILE A 361 -8.71 9.11 -14.79
CA ILE A 361 -7.86 9.08 -15.99
C ILE A 361 -8.67 8.62 -17.21
N MET A 362 -9.52 7.62 -17.07
CA MET A 362 -10.39 7.16 -18.15
C MET A 362 -11.33 8.26 -18.63
N LEU A 363 -11.97 9.00 -17.74
CA LEU A 363 -12.81 10.15 -18.09
C LEU A 363 -12.00 11.26 -18.77
N SER A 364 -10.81 11.57 -18.25
CA SER A 364 -9.92 12.57 -18.83
C SER A 364 -9.51 12.18 -20.26
N PHE A 365 -9.24 10.90 -20.47
CA PHE A 365 -8.84 10.38 -21.79
C PHE A 365 -10.02 10.23 -22.75
N ASN A 366 -11.20 9.86 -22.28
CA ASN A 366 -12.42 9.89 -23.09
C ASN A 366 -12.68 11.31 -23.64
N TRP A 367 -12.50 12.34 -22.80
CA TRP A 367 -12.63 13.73 -23.21
C TRP A 367 -11.56 14.12 -24.24
N LEU A 368 -10.30 13.70 -24.05
CA LEU A 368 -9.21 13.94 -25.00
C LEU A 368 -9.43 13.21 -26.33
N ASP A 369 -9.91 11.96 -26.28
CA ASP A 369 -10.21 11.18 -27.49
C ASP A 369 -11.41 11.77 -28.27
N ALA A 370 -12.43 12.29 -27.57
CA ALA A 370 -13.54 12.98 -28.20
C ALA A 370 -13.06 14.25 -28.95
N TRP A 371 -12.13 14.99 -28.36
CA TRP A 371 -11.50 16.14 -29.01
C TRP A 371 -10.60 15.72 -30.18
N ALA A 372 -9.79 14.68 -30.00
CA ALA A 372 -8.95 14.12 -31.06
C ALA A 372 -9.78 13.59 -32.24
N ALA A 373 -10.94 12.97 -31.98
CA ALA A 373 -11.86 12.49 -32.99
C ALA A 373 -12.40 13.64 -33.89
N GLN A 374 -12.75 14.78 -33.27
CA GLN A 374 -13.15 15.98 -34.04
C GLN A 374 -12.02 16.48 -34.98
N LEU A 375 -10.78 16.47 -34.46
CA LEU A 375 -9.62 16.87 -35.25
C LEU A 375 -9.32 15.87 -36.38
N GLN A 376 -9.38 14.55 -36.09
CA GLN A 376 -9.21 13.48 -37.08
C GLN A 376 -10.26 13.60 -38.20
N THR A 377 -11.53 13.84 -37.84
CA THR A 377 -12.61 14.06 -38.81
C THR A 377 -12.34 15.31 -39.69
N ALA A 378 -11.92 16.42 -39.07
CA ALA A 378 -11.58 17.66 -39.80
C ALA A 378 -10.39 17.49 -40.77
N LEU A 379 -9.47 16.56 -40.45
CA LEU A 379 -8.32 16.24 -41.32
C LEU A 379 -8.60 15.09 -42.30
N GLY A 380 -9.82 14.56 -42.35
CA GLY A 380 -10.19 13.44 -43.24
C GLY A 380 -9.55 12.10 -42.87
N LEU A 381 -9.09 11.94 -41.61
CA LEU A 381 -8.48 10.72 -41.11
C LEU A 381 -9.55 9.78 -40.53
N SER A 382 -9.26 8.49 -40.47
CA SER A 382 -10.11 7.52 -39.79
C SER A 382 -10.11 7.81 -38.28
N VAL A 383 -11.30 7.92 -37.69
CA VAL A 383 -11.46 8.15 -36.26
C VAL A 383 -11.07 6.90 -35.47
N GLN A 384 -10.02 7.02 -34.66
CA GLN A 384 -9.56 5.95 -33.76
C GLN A 384 -9.24 6.55 -32.39
N PRO A 385 -9.58 5.86 -31.26
CA PRO A 385 -9.16 6.30 -29.95
C PRO A 385 -7.63 6.23 -29.84
N ILE A 386 -7.02 7.29 -29.31
CA ILE A 386 -5.56 7.42 -29.17
C ILE A 386 -5.14 7.11 -27.73
N PHE A 387 -5.92 7.55 -26.76
CA PHE A 387 -5.56 7.52 -25.34
C PHE A 387 -6.26 6.40 -24.57
N VAL A 388 -7.54 6.16 -24.84
CA VAL A 388 -8.33 5.12 -24.16
C VAL A 388 -7.97 3.73 -24.69
N GLY A 389 -7.83 2.76 -23.75
CA GLY A 389 -7.51 1.37 -24.09
C GLY A 389 -6.04 1.11 -24.42
N GLY A 390 -5.16 2.11 -24.25
CA GLY A 390 -3.73 1.98 -24.48
C GLY A 390 -2.92 1.74 -23.19
N VAL A 391 -1.74 1.12 -23.34
CA VAL A 391 -0.76 0.94 -22.26
C VAL A 391 -0.34 2.29 -21.66
N LEU A 392 -0.37 3.37 -22.45
CA LEU A 392 -0.01 4.71 -21.99
C LEU A 392 -0.91 5.19 -20.86
N ALA A 393 -2.22 4.96 -20.95
CA ALA A 393 -3.18 5.32 -19.90
C ALA A 393 -2.84 4.65 -18.58
N LEU A 394 -2.56 3.35 -18.64
CA LEU A 394 -2.19 2.54 -17.48
C LEU A 394 -0.85 3.00 -16.87
N LEU A 395 0.16 3.29 -17.69
CA LEU A 395 1.45 3.82 -17.22
C LEU A 395 1.32 5.19 -16.55
N LEU A 396 0.43 6.05 -17.05
CA LEU A 396 0.13 7.34 -16.41
C LEU A 396 -0.58 7.16 -15.07
N ALA A 397 -1.49 6.19 -14.96
CA ALA A 397 -2.12 5.84 -13.69
C ALA A 397 -1.08 5.38 -12.66
N TYR A 398 -0.19 4.47 -13.04
CA TYR A 398 0.89 4.00 -12.18
C TYR A 398 1.84 5.13 -11.78
N THR A 399 2.26 5.95 -12.74
CA THR A 399 3.15 7.09 -12.47
C THR A 399 2.49 8.06 -11.50
N THR A 400 1.22 8.40 -11.70
CA THR A 400 0.46 9.30 -10.82
C THR A 400 0.32 8.73 -9.42
N ARG A 401 0.01 7.43 -9.30
CA ARG A 401 -0.16 6.76 -8.01
C ARG A 401 1.14 6.62 -7.24
N PHE A 402 2.19 6.14 -7.89
CA PHE A 402 3.43 5.76 -7.22
C PHE A 402 4.50 6.85 -7.20
N LEU A 403 4.20 8.05 -7.72
CA LEU A 403 5.14 9.18 -7.73
C LEU A 403 5.65 9.52 -6.33
N ALA A 404 4.81 9.49 -5.30
CA ALA A 404 5.21 9.78 -3.94
C ALA A 404 6.15 8.72 -3.36
N ALA A 405 5.94 7.45 -3.69
CA ALA A 405 6.81 6.34 -3.28
C ALA A 405 8.22 6.49 -3.86
N ALA A 406 8.32 6.99 -5.10
CA ALA A 406 9.61 7.30 -5.73
C ALA A 406 10.23 8.60 -5.20
N PHE A 407 9.41 9.62 -4.96
CA PHE A 407 9.88 10.97 -4.59
C PHE A 407 10.63 10.97 -3.25
N GLY A 408 10.13 10.27 -2.23
CA GLY A 408 10.74 10.25 -0.89
C GLY A 408 12.21 9.81 -0.88
N PRO A 409 12.58 8.63 -1.41
CA PRO A 409 13.97 8.18 -1.49
C PRO A 409 14.86 9.09 -2.35
N VAL A 410 14.32 9.64 -3.45
CA VAL A 410 15.06 10.55 -4.34
C VAL A 410 15.35 11.86 -3.63
N GLU A 411 14.34 12.49 -3.01
CA GLU A 411 14.49 13.74 -2.25
C GLU A 411 15.47 13.57 -1.08
N THR A 412 15.32 12.52 -0.29
CA THR A 412 16.22 12.22 0.84
C THR A 412 17.67 12.07 0.39
N SER A 413 17.89 11.46 -0.78
CA SER A 413 19.23 11.32 -1.35
C SER A 413 19.78 12.64 -1.89
N LEU A 414 18.91 13.45 -2.50
CA LEU A 414 19.26 14.77 -3.02
C LEU A 414 19.62 15.76 -1.90
N ASP A 415 18.96 15.69 -0.77
CA ASP A 415 19.22 16.53 0.40
C ASP A 415 20.58 16.26 1.06
N ARG A 416 21.15 15.07 0.83
CA ARG A 416 22.52 14.73 1.30
C ARG A 416 23.62 15.38 0.47
N ILE A 417 23.32 15.86 -0.74
CA ILE A 417 24.27 16.52 -1.61
C ILE A 417 24.35 18.01 -1.20
N LYS A 418 25.50 18.41 -0.64
CA LYS A 418 25.72 19.81 -0.24
C LYS A 418 25.56 20.75 -1.43
N PRO A 419 24.89 21.90 -1.31
CA PRO A 419 24.71 22.87 -2.40
C PRO A 419 26.02 23.35 -3.02
N SER A 420 27.09 23.42 -2.23
CA SER A 420 28.42 23.85 -2.67
C SER A 420 29.03 22.95 -3.77
N ILE A 421 28.62 21.69 -3.88
CA ILE A 421 29.17 20.77 -4.90
C ILE A 421 28.72 21.16 -6.32
N PRO A 422 27.42 21.26 -6.63
CA PRO A 422 26.98 21.72 -7.94
C PRO A 422 27.35 23.18 -8.22
N GLU A 423 27.41 24.05 -7.19
CA GLU A 423 27.86 25.45 -7.31
C GLU A 423 29.33 25.53 -7.72
N ALA A 424 30.23 24.75 -7.10
CA ALA A 424 31.64 24.68 -7.49
C ALA A 424 31.80 24.19 -8.94
N ALA A 425 31.04 23.17 -9.36
CA ALA A 425 31.05 22.70 -10.75
C ALA A 425 30.59 23.79 -11.73
N ALA A 426 29.56 24.57 -11.39
CA ALA A 426 29.11 25.67 -12.21
C ALA A 426 30.17 26.79 -12.34
N ILE A 427 30.89 27.11 -11.25
CA ILE A 427 32.02 28.06 -11.27
C ILE A 427 33.15 27.56 -12.19
N LEU A 428 33.38 26.24 -12.23
CA LEU A 428 34.34 25.60 -13.12
C LEU A 428 33.84 25.47 -14.56
N GLY A 429 32.71 26.09 -14.92
CA GLY A 429 32.15 26.11 -16.27
C GLY A 429 31.30 24.92 -16.67
N ALA A 430 30.94 24.03 -15.75
CA ALA A 430 30.05 22.93 -16.07
C ALA A 430 28.62 23.40 -16.39
N ARG A 431 28.08 22.94 -17.49
CA ARG A 431 26.69 23.25 -17.93
C ARG A 431 25.69 22.44 -17.09
N PRO A 432 24.42 22.92 -16.92
CA PRO A 432 23.40 22.22 -16.15
C PRO A 432 23.24 20.72 -16.48
N PRO A 433 23.21 20.28 -17.76
CA PRO A 433 23.15 18.86 -18.10
C PRO A 433 24.37 18.06 -17.64
N GLU A 434 25.57 18.69 -17.63
CA GLU A 434 26.81 18.05 -17.15
C GLU A 434 26.77 17.87 -15.63
N ILE A 435 26.25 18.86 -14.89
CA ILE A 435 26.04 18.76 -13.43
C ILE A 435 25.08 17.63 -13.12
N VAL A 436 23.98 17.51 -13.87
CA VAL A 436 23.04 16.40 -13.71
C VAL A 436 23.73 15.06 -13.98
N ARG A 437 24.42 14.91 -15.10
CA ARG A 437 25.02 13.63 -15.51
C ARG A 437 26.22 13.21 -14.66
N ARG A 438 27.11 14.18 -14.31
CA ARG A 438 28.39 13.88 -13.65
C ARG A 438 28.33 13.96 -12.12
N ILE A 439 27.36 14.70 -11.56
CA ILE A 439 27.26 14.90 -10.11
C ILE A 439 25.99 14.29 -9.57
N TYR A 440 24.81 14.76 -10.02
CA TYR A 440 23.56 14.30 -9.43
C TYR A 440 23.29 12.82 -9.67
N LEU A 441 23.32 12.34 -10.92
CA LEU A 441 23.00 10.93 -11.22
C LEU A 441 23.91 9.94 -10.50
N PRO A 442 25.26 10.07 -10.48
CA PRO A 442 26.11 9.13 -9.74
C PRO A 442 25.89 9.18 -8.23
N MET A 443 25.73 10.37 -7.66
CA MET A 443 25.53 10.52 -6.21
C MET A 443 24.16 10.06 -5.75
N LEU A 444 23.14 10.19 -6.60
CA LEU A 444 21.76 9.76 -6.33
C LEU A 444 21.50 8.29 -6.66
N ALA A 445 22.41 7.60 -7.33
CA ALA A 445 22.19 6.22 -7.79
C ALA A 445 21.59 5.28 -6.72
N PRO A 446 22.04 5.28 -5.44
CA PRO A 446 21.43 4.43 -4.42
C PRO A 446 19.98 4.81 -4.08
N GLY A 447 19.64 6.11 -4.15
CA GLY A 447 18.28 6.60 -3.94
C GLY A 447 17.36 6.29 -5.12
N LEU A 448 17.86 6.50 -6.35
CA LEU A 448 17.14 6.19 -7.59
C LEU A 448 16.84 4.69 -7.70
N LEU A 449 17.82 3.83 -7.40
CA LEU A 449 17.62 2.38 -7.38
C LEU A 449 16.60 1.95 -6.31
N THR A 450 16.62 2.59 -5.15
CA THR A 450 15.63 2.32 -4.10
C THR A 450 14.22 2.72 -4.56
N ALA A 451 14.09 3.90 -5.14
CA ALA A 451 12.83 4.39 -5.69
C ALA A 451 12.30 3.46 -6.81
N ALA A 452 13.19 3.06 -7.73
CA ALA A 452 12.85 2.15 -8.81
C ALA A 452 12.35 0.79 -8.29
N LEU A 453 13.03 0.23 -7.29
CA LEU A 453 12.64 -1.05 -6.70
C LEU A 453 11.29 -0.96 -5.98
N LEU A 454 11.03 0.11 -5.22
CA LEU A 454 9.75 0.30 -4.54
C LEU A 454 8.60 0.40 -5.55
N VAL A 455 8.75 1.25 -6.57
CA VAL A 455 7.71 1.41 -7.61
C VAL A 455 7.51 0.11 -8.39
N PHE A 456 8.59 -0.57 -8.77
CA PHE A 456 8.52 -1.83 -9.50
C PHE A 456 7.67 -2.87 -8.76
N VAL A 457 7.92 -3.05 -7.46
CA VAL A 457 7.18 -4.03 -6.66
C VAL A 457 5.74 -3.58 -6.39
N ASP A 458 5.51 -2.29 -6.17
CA ASP A 458 4.15 -1.78 -5.94
C ASP A 458 3.29 -1.88 -7.21
N VAL A 459 3.86 -1.65 -8.40
CA VAL A 459 3.17 -1.86 -9.68
C VAL A 459 2.85 -3.34 -9.91
N MET A 460 3.76 -4.26 -9.59
CA MET A 460 3.50 -5.69 -9.74
C MET A 460 2.31 -6.19 -8.90
N LYS A 461 2.08 -5.58 -7.75
CA LYS A 461 0.96 -5.90 -6.84
C LYS A 461 -0.32 -5.13 -7.17
N GLU A 462 -0.21 -4.12 -8.04
CA GLU A 462 -1.32 -3.23 -8.33
C GLU A 462 -2.39 -3.97 -9.15
N MET A 463 -3.59 -4.06 -8.59
CA MET A 463 -4.72 -4.75 -9.20
C MET A 463 -5.87 -3.81 -9.58
N PRO A 464 -6.38 -2.89 -8.73
CA PRO A 464 -7.58 -2.11 -9.03
C PRO A 464 -7.46 -1.22 -10.27
N ALA A 465 -6.39 -0.44 -10.43
CA ALA A 465 -6.23 0.38 -11.62
C ALA A 465 -5.91 -0.47 -12.86
N THR A 466 -5.12 -1.54 -12.70
CA THR A 466 -4.81 -2.48 -13.78
C THR A 466 -6.08 -3.14 -14.31
N LEU A 467 -6.93 -3.64 -13.42
CA LEU A 467 -8.18 -4.31 -13.78
C LEU A 467 -9.10 -3.38 -14.57
N LEU A 468 -9.19 -2.10 -14.18
CA LEU A 468 -10.06 -1.11 -14.81
C LEU A 468 -9.53 -0.59 -16.15
N MET A 469 -8.19 -0.51 -16.33
CA MET A 469 -7.57 0.24 -17.44
C MET A 469 -6.73 -0.62 -18.39
N ARG A 470 -6.49 -1.90 -18.08
CA ARG A 470 -5.63 -2.75 -18.90
C ARG A 470 -6.12 -2.84 -20.35
N PRO A 471 -5.24 -2.72 -21.34
CA PRO A 471 -5.57 -3.00 -22.72
C PRO A 471 -5.88 -4.49 -22.92
N PHE A 472 -6.64 -4.80 -23.96
CA PHE A 472 -6.89 -6.20 -24.34
C PHE A 472 -5.57 -6.95 -24.58
N GLY A 473 -5.44 -8.14 -23.99
CA GLY A 473 -4.24 -8.98 -24.11
C GLY A 473 -3.08 -8.58 -23.18
N TRP A 474 -3.23 -7.55 -22.35
CA TRP A 474 -2.22 -7.12 -21.36
C TRP A 474 -2.58 -7.54 -19.93
N ASP A 475 -2.93 -8.80 -19.77
CA ASP A 475 -3.21 -9.36 -18.46
C ASP A 475 -1.95 -9.44 -17.60
N THR A 476 -2.10 -9.13 -16.30
CA THR A 476 -1.02 -9.23 -15.30
C THR A 476 -1.30 -10.36 -14.32
N LEU A 477 -0.28 -10.77 -13.56
CA LEU A 477 -0.43 -11.76 -12.51
C LEU A 477 -1.50 -11.36 -11.48
N ALA A 478 -1.54 -10.07 -11.08
CA ALA A 478 -2.51 -9.57 -10.11
C ALA A 478 -3.95 -9.68 -10.63
N VAL A 479 -4.18 -9.32 -11.88
CA VAL A 479 -5.50 -9.45 -12.53
C VAL A 479 -5.89 -10.91 -12.68
N ARG A 480 -4.96 -11.77 -13.09
CA ARG A 480 -5.22 -13.20 -13.22
C ARG A 480 -5.63 -13.86 -11.90
N ILE A 481 -5.01 -13.45 -10.79
CA ILE A 481 -5.42 -13.91 -9.45
C ILE A 481 -6.87 -13.51 -9.19
N TYR A 482 -7.26 -12.27 -9.51
CA TYR A 482 -8.64 -11.82 -9.32
C TYR A 482 -9.63 -12.64 -10.15
N GLU A 483 -9.34 -12.89 -11.43
CA GLU A 483 -10.19 -13.73 -12.30
C GLU A 483 -10.37 -15.13 -11.71
N MET A 484 -9.28 -15.82 -11.39
CA MET A 484 -9.33 -17.15 -10.80
C MET A 484 -10.09 -17.19 -9.48
N THR A 485 -9.87 -16.19 -8.62
CA THR A 485 -10.52 -16.15 -7.30
C THR A 485 -11.99 -15.77 -7.37
N SER A 486 -12.40 -14.97 -8.37
CA SER A 486 -13.83 -14.68 -8.62
C SER A 486 -14.62 -15.90 -9.08
N GLU A 487 -13.93 -16.86 -9.73
CA GLU A 487 -14.49 -18.16 -10.15
C GLU A 487 -14.35 -19.25 -9.05
N GLY A 488 -13.75 -18.93 -7.91
CA GLY A 488 -13.51 -19.89 -6.81
C GLY A 488 -12.34 -20.86 -7.05
N LEU A 489 -11.49 -20.60 -8.03
CA LEU A 489 -10.34 -21.43 -8.40
C LEU A 489 -9.11 -21.13 -7.52
N TRP A 490 -9.29 -21.25 -6.19
CA TRP A 490 -8.29 -20.87 -5.19
C TRP A 490 -6.93 -21.55 -5.39
N GLN A 491 -6.93 -22.85 -5.67
CA GLN A 491 -5.72 -23.63 -5.85
C GLN A 491 -4.92 -23.15 -7.07
N GLN A 492 -5.60 -22.83 -8.19
CA GLN A 492 -4.93 -22.37 -9.41
C GLN A 492 -4.31 -20.97 -9.23
N ALA A 493 -4.91 -20.13 -8.39
CA ALA A 493 -4.37 -18.81 -8.06
C ALA A 493 -3.09 -18.87 -7.21
N ALA A 494 -2.69 -20.03 -6.69
CA ALA A 494 -1.54 -20.17 -5.81
C ALA A 494 -0.21 -19.85 -6.51
N LEU A 495 -0.04 -20.28 -7.75
CA LEU A 495 1.20 -20.05 -8.50
C LEU A 495 1.45 -18.56 -8.77
N PRO A 496 0.52 -17.79 -9.38
CA PRO A 496 0.70 -16.35 -9.54
C PRO A 496 0.75 -15.62 -8.19
N GLY A 497 0.02 -16.09 -7.17
CA GLY A 497 0.06 -15.53 -5.82
C GLY A 497 1.43 -15.63 -5.18
N LEU A 498 2.05 -16.82 -5.21
CA LEU A 498 3.40 -17.02 -4.66
C LEU A 498 4.45 -16.19 -5.43
N SER A 499 4.31 -16.09 -6.75
CA SER A 499 5.24 -15.30 -7.58
C SER A 499 5.24 -13.83 -7.17
N ILE A 500 4.08 -13.23 -6.92
CA ILE A 500 3.99 -11.86 -6.44
C ILE A 500 4.56 -11.72 -5.02
N VAL A 501 4.31 -12.68 -4.13
CA VAL A 501 4.86 -12.66 -2.77
C VAL A 501 6.39 -12.72 -2.80
N LEU A 502 6.99 -13.60 -3.61
CA LEU A 502 8.44 -13.72 -3.74
C LEU A 502 9.09 -12.41 -4.21
N VAL A 503 8.50 -11.75 -5.19
CA VAL A 503 8.99 -10.44 -5.64
C VAL A 503 8.76 -9.38 -4.56
N GLY A 504 7.63 -9.39 -3.87
CA GLY A 504 7.33 -8.50 -2.74
C GLY A 504 8.31 -8.64 -1.57
N LEU A 505 8.93 -9.80 -1.38
CA LEU A 505 9.95 -9.99 -0.34
C LEU A 505 11.23 -9.19 -0.60
N VAL A 506 11.57 -8.88 -1.85
CA VAL A 506 12.82 -8.19 -2.21
C VAL A 506 12.93 -6.82 -1.52
N PRO A 507 11.97 -5.88 -1.64
CA PRO A 507 12.07 -4.58 -0.95
C PRO A 507 11.99 -4.73 0.56
N VAL A 508 11.20 -5.68 1.08
CA VAL A 508 11.09 -5.91 2.52
C VAL A 508 12.44 -6.34 3.09
N VAL A 509 13.15 -7.27 2.45
CA VAL A 509 14.49 -7.70 2.87
C VAL A 509 15.50 -6.55 2.80
N ILE A 510 15.45 -5.71 1.77
CA ILE A 510 16.32 -4.54 1.65
C ILE A 510 16.03 -3.54 2.77
N LEU A 511 14.77 -3.26 3.06
CA LEU A 511 14.34 -2.34 4.11
C LEU A 511 14.79 -2.83 5.50
N VAL A 512 14.63 -4.12 5.76
CA VAL A 512 15.09 -4.77 6.99
C VAL A 512 16.60 -4.65 7.15
N ARG A 513 17.39 -4.98 6.11
CA ARG A 513 18.86 -4.85 6.15
C ARG A 513 19.33 -3.42 6.40
N ARG A 514 18.58 -2.42 5.94
CA ARG A 514 18.89 -1.00 6.22
C ARG A 514 18.48 -0.56 7.62
N SER A 515 17.40 -1.08 8.18
CA SER A 515 16.97 -0.76 9.54
C SER A 515 17.82 -1.45 10.62
N ALA A 516 18.51 -2.54 10.26
CA ALA A 516 19.41 -3.27 11.15
C ALA A 516 20.82 -2.67 11.24
N ARG A 517 21.22 -1.82 10.29
CA ARG A 517 22.44 -1.00 10.29
C ARG A 517 22.20 0.36 10.93
#